data_eac88ea6be6f5ed3d2ff2e08ca39ca1c
#
_entry.id   eac88ea6be6f5ed3d2ff2e08ca39ca1c
#
_cell.length_a   1.000
_cell.length_b   1.000
_cell.length_c   1.000
_cell.angle_alpha   90.00
_cell.angle_beta   90.00
_cell.angle_gamma   90.00
#
_symmetry.space_group_name_H-M   'P 1'
#
loop_
_entity.id
_entity.type
_entity.pdbx_description
1 polymer ?
#
loop_
_entity_poly.entity_id
_entity_poly.type
_entity_poly.pdbx_seq_one_letter_code
_entity_poly.pdbx_strand_id
1 'polypeptide(L)'
;AARRNGHVLYEIERTRLGFDHATIGGKLLEQWKLPFSLENVVTHHHDPLASRNPLEPSILNVADIMTNVVAGSCSSQRLIPRLHEAVWKAINLSENTLPLIVKQADRQSDEIFGFFYGDKSKN
;
A
#
# COMPACT_ATOMS: atom_id res chain seq x y z
N ALA A 1 -13.82 -1.84 -15.95
CA ALA A 1 -14.76 -2.72 -15.24
C ALA A 1 -14.82 -2.37 -13.75
N ALA A 2 -13.66 -2.21 -13.07
CA ALA A 2 -13.59 -1.87 -11.64
C ALA A 2 -14.32 -0.58 -11.28
N ARG A 3 -14.28 0.41 -12.17
CA ARG A 3 -14.87 1.74 -11.95
C ARG A 3 -16.39 1.77 -12.00
N ARG A 4 -17.02 0.86 -12.73
CA ARG A 4 -18.49 0.86 -12.92
C ARG A 4 -19.24 0.15 -11.81
N ASN A 5 -18.60 -0.80 -11.14
CA ASN A 5 -19.25 -1.69 -10.17
C ASN A 5 -18.94 -1.36 -8.70
N GLY A 6 -18.18 -0.30 -8.43
CA GLY A 6 -17.87 0.09 -7.05
C GLY A 6 -16.91 -0.82 -6.31
N HIS A 7 -16.20 -1.69 -7.02
CA HIS A 7 -15.25 -2.63 -6.43
C HIS A 7 -13.80 -2.14 -6.58
N VAL A 8 -12.98 -2.39 -5.57
CA VAL A 8 -11.54 -2.17 -5.64
C VAL A 8 -10.85 -3.29 -6.43
N LEU A 9 -9.65 -3.01 -6.96
CA LEU A 9 -8.96 -3.91 -7.88
C LEU A 9 -8.76 -5.33 -7.31
N TYR A 10 -8.25 -5.46 -6.09
CA TYR A 10 -7.97 -6.78 -5.51
C TYR A 10 -9.24 -7.63 -5.31
N GLU A 11 -10.39 -7.01 -5.08
CA GLU A 11 -11.67 -7.73 -4.99
C GLU A 11 -12.08 -8.31 -6.35
N ILE A 12 -11.87 -7.57 -7.41
CA ILE A 12 -12.13 -8.03 -8.77
C ILE A 12 -11.19 -9.18 -9.15
N GLU A 13 -9.92 -9.03 -8.81
CA GLU A 13 -8.92 -10.08 -9.02
C GLU A 13 -9.36 -11.38 -8.35
N ARG A 14 -9.70 -11.32 -7.06
CA ARG A 14 -10.18 -12.49 -6.30
C ARG A 14 -11.42 -13.13 -6.92
N THR A 15 -12.37 -12.30 -7.34
CA THR A 15 -13.62 -12.79 -7.92
C THR A 15 -13.40 -13.46 -9.28
N ARG A 16 -12.54 -12.91 -10.12
CA ARG A 16 -12.32 -13.38 -11.49
C ARG A 16 -11.25 -14.45 -11.61
N LEU A 17 -10.18 -14.34 -10.81
CA LEU A 17 -9.01 -15.19 -10.91
C LEU A 17 -8.88 -16.20 -9.76
N GLY A 18 -9.61 -15.98 -8.66
CA GLY A 18 -9.48 -16.78 -7.44
C GLY A 18 -8.33 -16.37 -6.53
N PHE A 19 -7.55 -15.38 -6.92
CA PHE A 19 -6.43 -14.81 -6.16
C PHE A 19 -6.24 -13.34 -6.51
N ASP A 20 -5.48 -12.61 -5.71
CA ASP A 20 -5.12 -11.21 -5.99
C ASP A 20 -3.61 -11.05 -6.16
N HIS A 21 -3.19 -9.84 -6.55
CA HIS A 21 -1.77 -9.51 -6.75
C HIS A 21 -0.95 -9.61 -5.46
N ALA A 22 -1.55 -9.40 -4.29
CA ALA A 22 -0.87 -9.55 -3.00
C ALA A 22 -0.46 -11.00 -2.76
N THR A 23 -1.35 -11.95 -3.03
CA THR A 23 -1.08 -13.38 -2.91
C THR A 23 0.04 -13.82 -3.85
N ILE A 24 -0.01 -13.38 -5.11
CA ILE A 24 1.05 -13.70 -6.09
C ILE A 24 2.38 -13.06 -5.67
N GLY A 25 2.36 -11.80 -5.26
CA GLY A 25 3.55 -11.11 -4.79
C GLY A 25 4.22 -11.85 -3.62
N GLY A 26 3.43 -12.28 -2.64
CA GLY A 26 3.93 -13.07 -1.52
C GLY A 26 4.55 -14.40 -1.96
N LYS A 27 3.88 -15.14 -2.86
CA LYS A 27 4.41 -16.38 -3.41
C LYS A 27 5.71 -16.20 -4.18
N LEU A 28 5.84 -15.11 -4.90
CA LEU A 28 7.05 -14.77 -5.63
C LEU A 28 8.22 -14.49 -4.68
N LEU A 29 7.98 -13.73 -3.60
CA LEU A 29 8.99 -13.46 -2.59
C LEU A 29 9.42 -14.73 -1.84
N GLU A 30 8.47 -15.63 -1.54
CA GLU A 30 8.76 -16.96 -0.98
C GLU A 30 9.67 -17.75 -1.92
N GLN A 31 9.35 -17.80 -3.20
CA GLN A 31 10.13 -18.52 -4.21
C GLN A 31 11.55 -17.95 -4.35
N TRP A 32 11.70 -16.64 -4.22
CA TRP A 32 13.00 -15.98 -4.24
C TRP A 32 13.75 -16.07 -2.91
N LYS A 33 13.17 -16.75 -1.92
CA LYS A 33 13.76 -16.95 -0.58
C LYS A 33 14.06 -15.66 0.15
N LEU A 34 13.20 -14.65 -0.03
CA LEU A 34 13.29 -13.42 0.74
C LEU A 34 12.79 -13.64 2.18
N PRO A 35 13.19 -12.77 3.13
CA PRO A 35 12.77 -12.93 4.52
C PRO A 35 11.26 -13.01 4.67
N PHE A 36 10.80 -13.84 5.60
CA PHE A 36 9.36 -14.04 5.88
C PHE A 36 8.63 -12.73 6.20
N SER A 37 9.29 -11.79 6.86
CA SER A 37 8.68 -10.47 7.16
C SER A 37 8.22 -9.74 5.90
N LEU A 38 9.01 -9.79 4.82
CA LEU A 38 8.66 -9.17 3.54
C LEU A 38 7.53 -9.93 2.84
N GLU A 39 7.61 -11.25 2.82
CA GLU A 39 6.55 -12.10 2.28
C GLU A 39 5.22 -11.85 2.99
N ASN A 40 5.24 -11.81 4.33
CA ASN A 40 4.06 -11.57 5.16
C ASN A 40 3.42 -10.21 4.85
N VAL A 41 4.22 -9.16 4.77
CA VAL A 41 3.73 -7.81 4.48
C VAL A 41 3.06 -7.75 3.12
N VAL A 42 3.71 -8.28 2.09
CA VAL A 42 3.19 -8.25 0.72
C VAL A 42 1.92 -9.09 0.60
N THR A 43 1.91 -10.29 1.18
CA THR A 43 0.76 -11.20 1.11
C THR A 43 -0.50 -10.61 1.75
N HIS A 44 -0.34 -9.92 2.89
CA HIS A 44 -1.46 -9.51 3.73
C HIS A 44 -1.76 -8.01 3.70
N HIS A 45 -1.16 -7.22 2.81
CA HIS A 45 -1.36 -5.76 2.83
C HIS A 45 -2.79 -5.31 2.48
N HIS A 46 -3.59 -6.16 1.83
CA HIS A 46 -5.01 -5.88 1.61
C HIS A 46 -5.92 -6.45 2.70
N ASP A 47 -5.41 -7.37 3.51
CA ASP A 47 -6.14 -8.01 4.60
C ASP A 47 -5.19 -8.25 5.79
N PRO A 48 -4.72 -7.17 6.44
CA PRO A 48 -3.69 -7.26 7.48
C PRO A 48 -4.08 -8.12 8.68
N LEU A 49 -5.35 -8.10 9.04
CA LEU A 49 -5.85 -8.83 10.21
C LEU A 49 -5.90 -10.34 10.00
N ALA A 50 -5.77 -10.81 8.77
CA ALA A 50 -5.62 -12.24 8.46
C ALA A 50 -4.22 -12.76 8.76
N SER A 51 -3.24 -11.88 8.93
CA SER A 51 -1.87 -12.25 9.31
C SER A 51 -1.76 -12.52 10.80
N ARG A 52 -0.89 -13.48 11.18
CA ARG A 52 -0.52 -13.71 12.59
C ARG A 52 0.31 -12.55 13.17
N ASN A 53 1.00 -11.81 12.31
CA ASN A 53 1.80 -10.63 12.67
C ASN A 53 1.25 -9.43 11.90
N PRO A 54 0.15 -8.80 12.35
CA PRO A 54 -0.59 -7.81 11.54
C PRO A 54 0.03 -6.41 11.52
N LEU A 55 1.01 -6.10 12.37
CA LEU A 55 1.55 -4.75 12.48
C LEU A 55 2.12 -4.23 11.15
N GLU A 56 3.08 -4.94 10.59
CA GLU A 56 3.74 -4.51 9.35
C GLU A 56 2.80 -4.51 8.14
N PRO A 57 1.95 -5.55 7.91
CA PRO A 57 0.93 -5.47 6.87
C PRO A 57 -0.06 -4.32 7.07
N SER A 58 -0.40 -3.99 8.32
CA SER A 58 -1.27 -2.84 8.63
C SER A 58 -0.61 -1.52 8.25
N ILE A 59 0.67 -1.36 8.52
CA ILE A 59 1.44 -0.17 8.12
C ILE A 59 1.41 -0.01 6.60
N LEU A 60 1.68 -1.08 5.86
CA LEU A 60 1.64 -1.03 4.39
C LEU A 60 0.23 -0.77 3.86
N ASN A 61 -0.79 -1.36 4.48
CA ASN A 61 -2.19 -1.10 4.12
C ASN A 61 -2.54 0.38 4.23
N VAL A 62 -2.22 1.01 5.35
CA VAL A 62 -2.47 2.45 5.57
C VAL A 62 -1.66 3.29 4.60
N ALA A 63 -0.38 2.94 4.38
CA ALA A 63 0.48 3.65 3.43
C ALA A 63 -0.07 3.60 2.00
N ASP A 64 -0.57 2.44 1.57
CA ASP A 64 -1.19 2.26 0.26
C ASP A 64 -2.45 3.13 0.11
N ILE A 65 -3.33 3.13 1.11
CA ILE A 65 -4.53 3.97 1.14
C ILE A 65 -4.15 5.46 1.07
N MET A 66 -3.19 5.90 1.88
CA MET A 66 -2.74 7.30 1.89
C MET A 66 -2.12 7.71 0.56
N THR A 67 -1.32 6.85 -0.05
CA THR A 67 -0.72 7.09 -1.37
C THR A 67 -1.80 7.29 -2.43
N ASN A 68 -2.85 6.47 -2.42
CA ASN A 68 -3.98 6.59 -3.33
C ASN A 68 -4.77 7.88 -3.10
N VAL A 69 -4.90 8.35 -1.86
CA VAL A 69 -5.55 9.64 -1.54
C VAL A 69 -4.72 10.81 -2.06
N VAL A 70 -3.41 10.82 -1.79
CA VAL A 70 -2.50 11.91 -2.17
C VAL A 70 -2.29 11.97 -3.67
N ALA A 71 -2.15 10.82 -4.33
CA ALA A 71 -1.95 10.71 -5.77
C ALA A 71 -3.25 10.70 -6.59
N GLY A 72 -4.36 11.01 -5.99
CA GLY A 72 -5.75 10.74 -6.43
C GLY A 72 -6.12 11.00 -7.88
N SER A 73 -5.40 11.86 -8.60
CA SER A 73 -5.64 12.12 -10.03
C SER A 73 -4.82 11.22 -10.95
N CYS A 74 -3.77 10.62 -10.46
CA CYS A 74 -2.84 9.82 -11.25
C CYS A 74 -3.11 8.31 -11.17
N SER A 75 -3.88 7.89 -10.17
CA SER A 75 -4.24 6.49 -9.98
C SER A 75 -5.34 6.06 -10.95
N SER A 76 -5.17 4.90 -11.55
CA SER A 76 -6.23 4.24 -12.31
C SER A 76 -7.40 3.78 -11.43
N GLN A 77 -7.19 3.72 -10.13
CA GLN A 77 -8.22 3.40 -9.14
C GLN A 77 -8.86 4.68 -8.62
N ARG A 78 -10.11 4.92 -9.02
CA ARG A 78 -10.92 6.01 -8.46
C ARG A 78 -11.53 5.67 -7.11
N LEU A 79 -11.57 4.39 -6.75
CA LEU A 79 -12.12 3.91 -5.50
C LEU A 79 -10.98 3.61 -4.53
N ILE A 80 -10.99 4.33 -3.42
CA ILE A 80 -10.03 4.15 -2.34
C ILE A 80 -10.61 3.11 -1.38
N PRO A 81 -9.87 2.03 -1.05
CA PRO A 81 -10.31 1.09 -0.05
C PRO A 81 -10.58 1.79 1.28
N ARG A 82 -11.61 1.35 1.97
CA ARG A 82 -11.95 1.90 3.27
C ARG A 82 -10.90 1.49 4.31
N LEU A 83 -10.42 2.45 5.08
CA LEU A 83 -9.56 2.17 6.23
C LEU A 83 -10.40 1.54 7.36
N HIS A 84 -10.03 0.34 7.76
CA HIS A 84 -10.65 -0.32 8.90
C HIS A 84 -10.08 0.23 10.21
N GLU A 85 -10.96 0.54 11.16
CA GLU A 85 -10.57 1.06 12.47
C GLU A 85 -9.63 0.10 13.21
N ALA A 86 -9.85 -1.21 13.11
CA ALA A 86 -9.00 -2.22 13.73
C ALA A 86 -7.57 -2.22 13.16
N VAL A 87 -7.42 -1.96 11.86
CA VAL A 87 -6.11 -1.82 11.20
C VAL A 87 -5.39 -0.57 11.72
N TRP A 88 -6.11 0.54 11.82
CA TRP A 88 -5.55 1.78 12.37
C TRP A 88 -5.09 1.61 13.82
N LYS A 89 -5.90 0.96 14.64
CA LYS A 89 -5.56 0.66 16.04
C LYS A 89 -4.33 -0.24 16.17
N ALA A 90 -4.14 -1.19 15.26
CA ALA A 90 -2.99 -2.09 15.27
C ALA A 90 -1.67 -1.34 15.09
N ILE A 91 -1.66 -0.23 14.36
CA ILE A 91 -0.47 0.61 14.14
C ILE A 91 -0.15 1.46 15.38
N ASN A 92 -1.17 1.83 16.16
CA ASN A 92 -1.03 2.65 17.36
C ASN A 92 -0.38 4.03 17.10
N LEU A 93 -0.77 4.68 16.00
CA LEU A 93 -0.34 6.04 15.68
C LEU A 93 -1.43 7.07 15.99
N SER A 94 -1.02 8.24 16.46
CA SER A 94 -1.91 9.39 16.59
C SER A 94 -2.21 9.99 15.22
N GLU A 95 -3.46 10.42 15.00
CA GLU A 95 -3.88 11.11 13.77
C GLU A 95 -3.06 12.39 13.52
N ASN A 96 -2.59 13.05 14.58
CA ASN A 96 -1.80 14.26 14.49
C ASN A 96 -0.42 14.05 13.84
N THR A 97 0.09 12.81 13.80
CA THR A 97 1.38 12.49 13.18
C THR A 97 1.29 12.32 11.66
N LEU A 98 0.08 12.09 11.11
CA LEU A 98 -0.11 11.83 9.68
C LEU A 98 0.38 12.96 8.77
N PRO A 99 0.05 14.25 9.01
CA PRO A 99 0.55 15.32 8.17
C PRO A 99 2.08 15.41 8.13
N LEU A 100 2.73 15.14 9.25
CA LEU A 100 4.19 15.13 9.34
C LEU A 100 4.80 13.98 8.55
N ILE A 101 4.20 12.79 8.63
CA ILE A 101 4.63 11.60 7.88
C ILE A 101 4.49 11.83 6.37
N VAL A 102 3.37 12.36 5.92
CA VAL A 102 3.13 12.67 4.50
C VAL A 102 4.15 13.67 3.99
N LYS A 103 4.40 14.75 4.73
CA LYS A 103 5.39 15.77 4.36
C LYS A 103 6.80 15.20 4.26
N GLN A 104 7.18 14.36 5.21
CA GLN A 104 8.49 13.69 5.20
C GLN A 104 8.61 12.70 4.04
N ALA A 105 7.57 11.92 3.76
CA ALA A 105 7.55 10.97 2.65
C ALA A 105 7.67 11.68 1.30
N ASP A 106 6.97 12.81 1.10
CA ASP A 106 7.08 13.63 -0.11
C ASP A 106 8.51 14.12 -0.31
N ARG A 107 9.14 14.65 0.74
CA ARG A 107 10.52 15.13 0.67
C ARG A 107 11.49 14.01 0.32
N GLN A 108 11.37 12.85 0.97
CA GLN A 108 12.23 11.69 0.70
C GLN A 108 12.01 11.16 -0.71
N SER A 109 10.79 11.16 -1.19
CA SER A 109 10.45 10.76 -2.56
C SER A 109 11.12 11.67 -3.58
N ASP A 110 11.05 12.99 -3.37
CA ASP A 110 11.69 13.98 -4.25
C ASP A 110 13.22 13.82 -4.27
N GLU A 111 13.83 13.55 -3.11
CA GLU A 111 15.27 13.29 -3.00
C GLU A 111 15.67 12.05 -3.79
N ILE A 112 14.91 10.95 -3.69
CA ILE A 112 15.17 9.71 -4.42
C ILE A 112 15.00 9.94 -5.93
N PHE A 113 13.94 10.61 -6.36
CA PHE A 113 13.73 10.96 -7.77
C PHE A 113 14.85 11.86 -8.30
N GLY A 114 15.28 12.84 -7.51
CA GLY A 114 16.41 13.70 -7.86
C GLY A 114 17.71 12.91 -8.05
N PHE A 115 17.94 11.92 -7.23
CA PHE A 115 19.12 11.05 -7.33
C PHE A 115 19.12 10.21 -8.62
N PHE A 116 17.97 9.60 -8.99
CA PHE A 116 17.88 8.69 -10.14
C PHE A 116 17.68 9.40 -11.48
N TYR A 117 16.98 10.52 -11.50
CA TYR A 117 16.56 11.19 -12.74
C TYR A 117 17.23 12.54 -12.97
N GLY A 118 18.13 12.96 -12.08
CA GLY A 118 18.76 14.27 -12.11
C GLY A 118 17.83 15.39 -11.64
N ASP A 119 18.42 16.43 -11.07
CA ASP A 119 17.67 17.59 -10.61
C ASP A 119 17.34 18.49 -11.82
N LYS A 120 16.11 18.41 -12.29
CA LYS A 120 15.61 19.29 -13.36
C LYS A 120 15.49 20.75 -12.94
N SER A 121 15.73 21.05 -11.66
CA SER A 121 15.60 22.41 -11.12
C SER A 121 16.85 23.27 -11.27
N LYS A 122 17.94 22.73 -11.84
CA LYS A 122 19.23 23.43 -12.00
C LYS A 122 19.51 23.92 -13.42
N ASN A 123 18.48 24.00 -14.25
CA ASN A 123 18.59 24.65 -15.56
C ASN A 123 17.82 25.96 -15.61
#